data_1c8f8fb445236889e1afd01967deabbf
#
_entry.id   1c8f8fb445236889e1afd01967deabbf
#
_cell.length_a   1.000
_cell.length_b   1.000
_cell.length_c   1.000
_cell.angle_alpha   90.00
_cell.angle_beta   90.00
_cell.angle_gamma   90.00
#
_symmetry.space_group_name_H-M   'P 1'
#
loop_
_entity.id
_entity.type
_entity.pdbx_description
1 polymer ?
#
loop_
_entity_poly.entity_id
_entity_poly.type
_entity_poly.pdbx_seq_one_letter_code
_entity_poly.pdbx_strand_id
1 'polypeptide(L)'
;FNRKRPHVVLPSINTLPSETNKTPAYPSGHACQSVIIARYVAGKEPKAERELMKAAYECGYGRVIAGFHYVSDFDAGNLLGEKMYVLMNKMDFGAELAEDPARGIRIKYKDLSETLKQLV
;
A
#
# COMPACT_ATOMS: atom_id res chain seq x y z
N PHE A 1 13.39 5.43 -7.59
CA PHE A 1 13.00 5.56 -9.00
C PHE A 1 12.19 6.83 -9.21
N ASN A 2 12.63 7.69 -10.10
CA ASN A 2 11.91 8.93 -10.42
C ASN A 2 11.17 8.78 -11.77
N ARG A 3 10.30 7.77 -11.88
CA ARG A 3 9.56 7.49 -13.11
C ARG A 3 8.44 8.50 -13.30
N LYS A 4 8.42 9.16 -14.46
CA LYS A 4 7.32 10.04 -14.83
C LYS A 4 6.04 9.25 -15.08
N ARG A 5 4.89 9.81 -14.70
CA ARG A 5 3.59 9.18 -14.91
C ARG A 5 3.17 9.18 -16.38
N PRO A 6 2.32 8.21 -16.82
CA PRO A 6 1.89 8.11 -18.22
C PRO A 6 1.33 9.41 -18.79
N HIS A 7 0.43 10.09 -18.07
CA HIS A 7 -0.17 11.35 -18.52
C HIS A 7 0.82 12.52 -18.59
N VAL A 8 1.94 12.46 -17.88
CA VAL A 8 3.02 13.46 -17.97
C VAL A 8 3.86 13.24 -19.22
N VAL A 9 4.05 11.97 -19.60
CA VAL A 9 4.82 11.59 -20.80
C VAL A 9 3.98 11.73 -22.06
N LEU A 10 2.69 11.39 -21.96
CA LEU A 10 1.75 11.46 -23.07
C LEU A 10 0.56 12.34 -22.69
N PRO A 11 0.61 13.67 -23.01
CA PRO A 11 -0.44 14.63 -22.61
C PRO A 11 -1.83 14.37 -23.19
N SER A 12 -1.96 13.48 -24.18
CA SER A 12 -3.27 13.04 -24.71
C SER A 12 -4.05 12.17 -23.71
N ILE A 13 -3.37 11.64 -22.66
CA ILE A 13 -4.05 10.92 -21.58
C ILE A 13 -4.67 11.94 -20.64
N ASN A 14 -6.01 12.01 -20.66
CA ASN A 14 -6.75 12.90 -19.80
C ASN A 14 -7.06 12.23 -18.47
N THR A 15 -6.42 12.68 -17.39
CA THR A 15 -6.61 12.15 -16.03
C THR A 15 -7.44 13.11 -15.18
N LEU A 16 -8.12 12.57 -14.18
CA LEU A 16 -8.75 13.39 -13.15
C LEU A 16 -7.68 14.12 -12.32
N PRO A 17 -7.97 15.33 -11.80
CA PRO A 17 -7.07 16.02 -10.88
C PRO A 17 -6.76 15.15 -9.65
N SER A 18 -5.48 15.03 -9.31
CA SER A 18 -5.04 14.26 -8.14
C SER A 18 -3.72 14.80 -7.61
N GLU A 19 -3.58 14.94 -6.31
CA GLU A 19 -2.31 15.34 -5.67
C GLU A 19 -1.19 14.32 -5.94
N THR A 20 -1.54 13.04 -6.13
CA THR A 20 -0.56 12.00 -6.44
C THR A 20 0.12 12.20 -7.80
N ASN A 21 -0.43 13.06 -8.67
CA ASN A 21 0.17 13.37 -9.98
C ASN A 21 1.54 14.03 -9.87
N LYS A 22 1.85 14.63 -8.72
CA LYS A 22 3.13 15.31 -8.45
C LYS A 22 4.24 14.36 -7.97
N THR A 23 3.92 13.11 -7.72
CA THR A 23 4.87 12.09 -7.21
C THR A 23 5.26 11.09 -8.29
N PRO A 24 6.43 10.42 -8.16
CA PRO A 24 6.86 9.38 -9.10
C PRO A 24 5.84 8.26 -9.26
N ALA A 25 5.83 7.62 -10.43
CA ALA A 25 4.86 6.57 -10.76
C ALA A 25 5.21 5.21 -10.14
N TYR A 26 6.47 4.89 -9.98
CA TYR A 26 6.93 3.55 -9.63
C TYR A 26 7.46 3.46 -8.19
N PRO A 27 7.08 2.40 -7.43
CA PRO A 27 5.98 1.47 -7.69
C PRO A 27 4.62 2.08 -7.36
N SER A 28 3.50 1.42 -7.76
CA SER A 28 2.16 1.89 -7.43
C SER A 28 1.85 1.74 -5.93
N GLY A 29 1.67 2.87 -5.25
CA GLY A 29 1.29 2.89 -3.83
C GLY A 29 -0.10 2.29 -3.58
N HIS A 30 -1.07 2.56 -4.45
CA HIS A 30 -2.42 2.00 -4.33
C HIS A 30 -2.40 0.46 -4.46
N ALA A 31 -1.65 -0.09 -5.42
CA ALA A 31 -1.51 -1.54 -5.55
C ALA A 31 -0.86 -2.17 -4.31
N CYS A 32 0.21 -1.56 -3.80
CA CYS A 32 0.89 -2.04 -2.61
C CYS A 32 0.00 -2.04 -1.37
N GLN A 33 -0.63 -0.90 -1.09
CA GLN A 33 -1.47 -0.72 0.10
C GLN A 33 -2.71 -1.61 0.08
N SER A 34 -3.38 -1.72 -1.08
CA SER A 34 -4.59 -2.54 -1.21
C SER A 34 -4.31 -4.02 -0.98
N VAL A 35 -3.17 -4.54 -1.46
CA VAL A 35 -2.73 -5.91 -1.21
C VAL A 35 -2.47 -6.14 0.28
N ILE A 36 -1.75 -5.24 0.95
CA ILE A 36 -1.48 -5.35 2.39
C ILE A 36 -2.78 -5.42 3.19
N ILE A 37 -3.72 -4.51 2.90
CA ILE A 37 -5.02 -4.46 3.58
C ILE A 37 -5.81 -5.75 3.33
N ALA A 38 -5.90 -6.20 2.07
CA ALA A 38 -6.62 -7.40 1.70
C ALA A 38 -6.06 -8.64 2.41
N ARG A 39 -4.74 -8.81 2.44
CA ARG A 39 -4.08 -9.91 3.14
C ARG A 39 -4.28 -9.86 4.64
N TYR A 40 -4.22 -8.67 5.24
CA TYR A 40 -4.43 -8.50 6.68
C TYR A 40 -5.86 -8.89 7.09
N VAL A 41 -6.86 -8.44 6.33
CA VAL A 41 -8.27 -8.76 6.60
C VAL A 41 -8.55 -10.24 6.31
N ALA A 42 -8.01 -10.79 5.22
CA ALA A 42 -8.13 -12.21 4.88
C ALA A 42 -7.53 -13.14 5.96
N GLY A 43 -6.47 -12.71 6.64
CA GLY A 43 -5.92 -13.45 7.77
C GLY A 43 -6.88 -13.57 8.96
N LYS A 44 -7.85 -12.66 9.07
CA LYS A 44 -8.91 -12.69 10.10
C LYS A 44 -10.22 -13.32 9.60
N GLU A 45 -10.52 -13.18 8.33
CA GLU A 45 -11.70 -13.70 7.66
C GLU A 45 -11.34 -14.46 6.37
N PRO A 46 -10.81 -15.69 6.49
CA PRO A 46 -10.29 -16.44 5.33
C PRO A 46 -11.31 -16.70 4.23
N LYS A 47 -12.60 -16.76 4.59
CA LYS A 47 -13.68 -16.98 3.60
C LYS A 47 -13.84 -15.81 2.63
N ALA A 48 -13.41 -14.61 3.02
CA ALA A 48 -13.49 -13.41 2.20
C ALA A 48 -12.22 -13.17 1.34
N GLU A 49 -11.18 -14.02 1.45
CA GLU A 49 -9.88 -13.77 0.79
C GLU A 49 -10.03 -13.50 -0.70
N ARG A 50 -10.81 -14.31 -1.40
CA ARG A 50 -11.01 -14.17 -2.85
C ARG A 50 -11.57 -12.80 -3.23
N GLU A 51 -12.61 -12.36 -2.53
CA GLU A 51 -13.26 -11.07 -2.82
C GLU A 51 -12.37 -9.89 -2.40
N LEU A 52 -11.66 -10.02 -1.29
CA LEU A 52 -10.71 -9.02 -0.83
C LEU A 52 -9.55 -8.84 -1.82
N MET A 53 -8.97 -9.95 -2.32
CA MET A 53 -7.89 -9.89 -3.29
C MET A 53 -8.37 -9.36 -4.64
N LYS A 54 -9.60 -9.68 -5.04
CA LYS A 54 -10.23 -9.10 -6.23
C LYS A 54 -10.36 -7.57 -6.09
N ALA A 55 -10.89 -7.08 -4.97
CA ALA A 55 -11.04 -5.66 -4.71
C ALA A 55 -9.67 -4.94 -4.67
N ALA A 56 -8.65 -5.58 -4.10
CA ALA A 56 -7.28 -5.04 -4.10
C ALA A 56 -6.72 -4.91 -5.52
N TYR A 57 -6.92 -5.93 -6.35
CA TYR A 57 -6.53 -5.89 -7.77
C TYR A 57 -7.24 -4.76 -8.52
N GLU A 58 -8.56 -4.66 -8.37
CA GLU A 58 -9.35 -3.62 -9.02
C GLU A 58 -8.94 -2.21 -8.59
N CYS A 59 -8.65 -2.02 -7.31
CA CYS A 59 -8.13 -0.76 -6.76
C CYS A 59 -6.79 -0.37 -7.43
N GLY A 60 -5.85 -1.29 -7.49
CA GLY A 60 -4.53 -1.04 -8.08
C GLY A 60 -4.59 -0.88 -9.59
N TYR A 61 -5.29 -1.78 -10.29
CA TYR A 61 -5.38 -1.76 -11.75
C TYR A 61 -6.24 -0.61 -12.29
N GLY A 62 -7.22 -0.18 -11.51
CA GLY A 62 -8.00 1.03 -11.82
C GLY A 62 -7.13 2.27 -12.01
N ARG A 63 -5.97 2.33 -11.34
CA ARG A 63 -5.00 3.42 -11.51
C ARG A 63 -4.27 3.36 -12.86
N VAL A 64 -4.10 2.16 -13.43
CA VAL A 64 -3.56 1.97 -14.80
C VAL A 64 -4.58 2.44 -15.81
N ILE A 65 -5.84 2.01 -15.67
CA ILE A 65 -6.94 2.42 -16.56
C ILE A 65 -7.12 3.94 -16.54
N ALA A 66 -7.01 4.56 -15.36
CA ALA A 66 -7.12 6.01 -15.20
C ALA A 66 -5.89 6.80 -15.69
N GLY A 67 -4.86 6.16 -16.24
CA GLY A 67 -3.67 6.82 -16.81
C GLY A 67 -2.65 7.33 -15.78
N PHE A 68 -2.76 6.94 -14.51
CA PHE A 68 -1.84 7.35 -13.46
C PHE A 68 -0.60 6.47 -13.34
N HIS A 69 -0.69 5.20 -13.72
CA HIS A 69 0.37 4.22 -13.60
C HIS A 69 0.52 3.37 -14.86
N TYR A 70 1.71 2.85 -15.07
CA TYR A 70 1.96 1.77 -16.04
C TYR A 70 1.62 0.42 -15.41
N VAL A 71 1.40 -0.61 -16.24
CA VAL A 71 1.18 -1.99 -15.76
C VAL A 71 2.35 -2.45 -14.88
N SER A 72 3.58 -2.13 -15.25
CA SER A 72 4.77 -2.49 -14.46
C SER A 72 4.85 -1.79 -13.09
N ASP A 73 4.24 -0.61 -12.92
CA ASP A 73 4.13 0.03 -11.60
C ASP A 73 3.14 -0.73 -10.71
N PHE A 74 2.05 -1.19 -11.31
CA PHE A 74 1.03 -1.99 -10.65
C PHE A 74 1.59 -3.35 -10.22
N ASP A 75 2.26 -4.07 -11.11
CA ASP A 75 2.87 -5.37 -10.81
C ASP A 75 3.91 -5.26 -9.69
N ALA A 76 4.77 -4.25 -9.76
CA ALA A 76 5.75 -3.97 -8.71
C ALA A 76 5.10 -3.59 -7.38
N GLY A 77 4.01 -2.83 -7.41
CA GLY A 77 3.22 -2.49 -6.23
C GLY A 77 2.63 -3.72 -5.56
N ASN A 78 2.01 -4.61 -6.32
CA ASN A 78 1.47 -5.87 -5.81
C ASN A 78 2.55 -6.74 -5.17
N LEU A 79 3.66 -6.94 -5.87
CA LEU A 79 4.79 -7.73 -5.34
C LEU A 79 5.35 -7.14 -4.05
N LEU A 80 5.49 -5.81 -4.00
CA LEU A 80 5.93 -5.11 -2.80
C LEU A 80 4.95 -5.30 -1.66
N GLY A 81 3.63 -5.19 -1.92
CA GLY A 81 2.57 -5.39 -0.94
C GLY A 81 2.60 -6.78 -0.31
N GLU A 82 2.76 -7.83 -1.13
CA GLU A 82 2.89 -9.21 -0.65
C GLU A 82 4.13 -9.39 0.26
N LYS A 83 5.28 -8.86 -0.16
CA LYS A 83 6.51 -8.95 0.63
C LYS A 83 6.42 -8.16 1.94
N MET A 84 5.85 -6.98 1.91
CA MET A 84 5.62 -6.16 3.11
C MET A 84 4.67 -6.86 4.08
N TYR A 85 3.57 -7.44 3.59
CA TYR A 85 2.65 -8.20 4.43
C TYR A 85 3.35 -9.36 5.16
N VAL A 86 4.18 -10.13 4.44
CA VAL A 86 4.96 -11.22 5.05
C VAL A 86 5.92 -10.71 6.14
N LEU A 87 6.57 -9.58 5.90
CA LEU A 87 7.45 -8.95 6.88
C LEU A 87 6.66 -8.44 8.09
N MET A 88 5.53 -7.77 7.87
CA MET A 88 4.66 -7.26 8.94
C MET A 88 4.17 -8.38 9.86
N ASN A 89 3.84 -9.55 9.33
CA ASN A 89 3.42 -10.70 10.15
C ASN A 89 4.56 -11.31 10.99
N LYS A 90 5.80 -11.07 10.60
CA LYS A 90 6.98 -11.50 11.38
C LYS A 90 7.38 -10.47 12.44
N MET A 91 6.90 -9.24 12.31
CA MET A 91 7.21 -8.15 13.23
C MET A 91 6.16 -8.10 14.33
N ASP A 92 6.60 -8.26 15.58
CA ASP A 92 5.78 -7.87 16.72
C ASP A 92 5.82 -6.34 16.85
N PHE A 93 4.81 -5.69 16.32
CA PHE A 93 4.72 -4.23 16.39
C PHE A 93 4.44 -3.71 17.81
N GLY A 94 4.20 -4.60 18.80
CA GLY A 94 4.04 -4.23 20.21
C GLY A 94 3.23 -2.96 20.37
N ALA A 95 2.09 -2.86 19.70
CA ALA A 95 1.24 -1.66 19.78
C ALA A 95 0.58 -1.62 21.15
N GLU A 96 0.99 -0.69 22.00
CA GLU A 96 0.29 -0.36 23.23
C GLU A 96 -0.72 0.74 22.96
N LEU A 97 -1.97 0.47 23.31
CA LEU A 97 -3.01 1.50 23.39
C LEU A 97 -2.74 2.35 24.62
N ALA A 98 -2.36 3.61 24.39
CA ALA A 98 -2.24 4.58 25.46
C ALA A 98 -3.38 5.59 25.35
N GLU A 99 -4.12 5.79 26.44
CA GLU A 99 -5.09 6.87 26.54
C GLU A 99 -4.37 8.21 26.75
N ASP A 100 -4.62 9.14 25.85
CA ASP A 100 -4.20 10.53 25.99
C ASP A 100 -5.47 11.36 26.28
N PRO A 101 -5.62 11.93 27.51
CA PRO A 101 -6.82 12.67 27.87
C PRO A 101 -7.13 13.87 26.97
N ALA A 102 -6.12 14.42 26.29
CA ALA A 102 -6.27 15.58 25.40
C ALA A 102 -6.58 15.20 23.95
N ARG A 103 -6.29 13.95 23.51
CA ARG A 103 -6.34 13.54 22.11
C ARG A 103 -7.03 12.20 21.87
N GLY A 104 -7.60 11.57 22.91
CA GLY A 104 -8.19 10.23 22.82
C GLY A 104 -7.14 9.11 22.74
N ILE A 105 -7.51 8.00 22.12
CA ILE A 105 -6.65 6.81 22.05
C ILE A 105 -5.48 7.08 21.11
N ARG A 106 -4.26 6.95 21.62
CA ARG A 106 -3.03 6.94 20.81
C ARG A 106 -2.46 5.54 20.73
N ILE A 107 -2.06 5.17 19.52
CA ILE A 107 -1.28 3.95 19.32
C ILE A 107 0.20 4.32 19.49
N LYS A 108 0.84 3.78 20.54
CA LYS A 108 2.29 3.84 20.69
C LYS A 108 2.88 2.62 19.98
N TYR A 109 3.73 2.85 19.00
CA TYR A 109 4.53 1.80 18.40
C TYR A 109 5.83 1.63 19.18
N LYS A 110 6.21 0.38 19.41
CA LYS A 110 7.57 0.04 19.88
C LYS A 110 8.58 0.58 18.88
N ASP A 111 9.74 1.00 19.36
CA ASP A 111 10.74 1.63 18.50
C ASP A 111 11.08 0.73 17.29
N LEU A 112 10.73 1.24 16.11
CA LEU A 112 10.92 0.55 14.84
C LEU A 112 12.40 0.23 14.59
N SER A 113 13.31 1.01 15.17
CA SER A 113 14.75 0.85 15.01
C SER A 113 15.27 -0.44 15.65
N GLU A 114 14.73 -0.83 16.83
CA GLU A 114 15.11 -2.08 17.48
C GLU A 114 14.53 -3.30 16.78
N THR A 115 13.31 -3.19 16.27
CA THR A 115 12.66 -4.29 15.54
C THR A 115 13.38 -4.55 14.21
N LEU A 116 13.81 -3.50 13.51
CA LEU A 116 14.59 -3.63 12.27
C LEU A 116 15.97 -4.25 12.49
N LYS A 117 16.62 -3.99 13.62
CA LYS A 117 17.91 -4.62 13.97
C LYS A 117 17.80 -6.12 14.20
N GLN A 118 16.65 -6.63 14.61
CA GLN A 118 16.41 -8.06 14.81
C GLN A 118 16.06 -8.81 13.50
N LEU A 119 15.77 -8.09 12.42
CA LEU A 119 15.39 -8.64 11.11
C LEU A 119 16.56 -8.70 10.12
N VAL A 120 17.69 -8.10 10.47
CA VAL A 120 18.93 -8.09 9.70
C VAL A 120 19.93 -9.06 10.33
#